data_ee7607e9277a45f84c04487ae3c6000f
#
_entry.id   ee7607e9277a45f84c04487ae3c6000f
#
_cell.length_a   1.000
_cell.length_b   1.000
_cell.length_c   1.000
_cell.angle_alpha   90.00
_cell.angle_beta   90.00
_cell.angle_gamma   90.00
#
_symmetry.space_group_name_H-M   'P 1'
#
loop_
_entity.id
_entity.type
_entity.pdbx_description
1 polymer ?
#
loop_
_entity_poly.entity_id
_entity_poly.type
_entity_poly.pdbx_seq_one_letter_code
_entity_poly.pdbx_strand_id
1 'polypeptide(L)'
;MEYRNVSRFSRRKFLFAGFVAAAGRPTTYAQQPAPIPETLTQWLAASAKMRELALQRCLNRIQTMEPSIHAWVQVSPQKNATRGRLSGIPYGVKDIIETRGLATEYGSPIYKGRIGTTDAAIIREMRKHGAILLGKTQTTAFAYLTPAPTRNPRDLDRTPGGSSSGSAAAVAAGMVPFAIGEQTRGSVLRPASFCGVTGFKPTYGLLSMEGVLPLSKSLDTLGFFTHTPADMSALWDSLGHSVGSSEDFDLGAPEPIPDVEPTMAAAYKNALSHLRNAGASIRPIDIAGKLAKLAEANLTVMLYEGSRFHKQRYDQYGNRLADLADLVRRGLQISADFYEEALRYIDSCRVQFAEQFKRTPVILTPAALGPAPAGLASTGDPRMNAPWTALGTPAASIPMPVGTALPLGLQLTAERGGEARVLRTAVRLQNMLGSQPI
;
A
#
# COMPACT_ATOMS: atom_id res chain seq x y z
N MET A 1 -53.64 -59.59 22.76
CA MET A 1 -55.04 -59.36 22.24
C MET A 1 -54.80 -58.55 21.00
N GLU A 2 -54.74 -59.27 19.92
CA GLU A 2 -55.82 -59.50 18.92
C GLU A 2 -56.05 -58.28 18.06
N TYR A 3 -55.84 -58.31 16.87
CA TYR A 3 -56.06 -59.06 15.64
C TYR A 3 -56.55 -58.12 14.56
N ARG A 4 -55.82 -58.07 13.42
CA ARG A 4 -56.34 -58.45 12.07
C ARG A 4 -57.39 -57.52 11.45
N ASN A 5 -57.41 -57.25 10.18
CA ASN A 5 -57.03 -57.90 8.93
C ASN A 5 -57.41 -56.98 7.75
N VAL A 6 -56.57 -56.83 6.75
CA VAL A 6 -56.69 -57.33 5.35
C VAL A 6 -57.98 -57.00 4.56
N SER A 7 -57.87 -56.37 3.44
CA SER A 7 -58.13 -56.84 2.04
C SER A 7 -58.36 -55.63 1.10
N ARG A 8 -57.62 -55.46 0.07
CA ARG A 8 -57.64 -55.98 -1.33
C ARG A 8 -58.85 -55.61 -2.16
N PHE A 9 -58.49 -55.25 -3.45
CA PHE A 9 -59.23 -55.15 -4.72
C PHE A 9 -59.89 -53.82 -5.04
N SER A 10 -59.90 -53.28 -6.26
CA SER A 10 -59.41 -53.65 -7.60
C SER A 10 -59.95 -52.60 -8.60
N ARG A 11 -59.09 -52.22 -9.57
CA ARG A 11 -59.41 -51.93 -10.99
C ARG A 11 -60.23 -50.71 -11.43
N ARG A 12 -59.53 -49.87 -12.17
CA ARG A 12 -59.88 -49.27 -13.46
C ARG A 12 -61.19 -48.47 -13.58
N LYS A 13 -61.01 -47.15 -13.83
CA LYS A 13 -61.69 -46.50 -14.98
C LYS A 13 -60.82 -45.34 -15.49
N PHE A 14 -60.55 -45.37 -16.78
CA PHE A 14 -60.00 -44.27 -17.58
C PHE A 14 -61.03 -43.15 -17.67
N LEU A 15 -60.55 -41.91 -17.42
CA LEU A 15 -61.22 -40.73 -17.94
C LEU A 15 -60.13 -39.74 -18.44
N PHE A 16 -60.19 -39.50 -19.73
CA PHE A 16 -59.47 -38.42 -20.43
C PHE A 16 -59.92 -37.10 -19.89
N ALA A 17 -59.02 -36.25 -19.37
CA ALA A 17 -59.25 -34.87 -19.15
C ALA A 17 -58.06 -34.07 -19.73
N GLY A 18 -58.38 -33.15 -20.60
CA GLY A 18 -57.45 -32.45 -21.46
C GLY A 18 -56.34 -31.66 -20.75
N PHE A 19 -55.17 -31.71 -21.32
CA PHE A 19 -54.07 -30.81 -21.00
C PHE A 19 -54.39 -29.43 -21.55
N VAL A 20 -54.73 -28.49 -20.67
CA VAL A 20 -54.61 -27.05 -20.97
C VAL A 20 -53.16 -26.70 -20.68
N ALA A 21 -52.34 -26.50 -21.71
CA ALA A 21 -51.00 -25.97 -21.61
C ALA A 21 -51.10 -24.49 -21.14
N ALA A 22 -50.92 -24.27 -19.86
CA ALA A 22 -50.65 -22.92 -19.34
C ALA A 22 -49.22 -22.55 -19.80
N ALA A 23 -49.15 -21.69 -20.81
CA ALA A 23 -47.92 -21.03 -21.21
C ALA A 23 -47.45 -20.17 -20.04
N GLY A 24 -46.54 -20.75 -19.20
CA GLY A 24 -45.85 -20.00 -18.18
C GLY A 24 -45.00 -18.91 -18.85
N ARG A 25 -45.32 -17.65 -18.64
CA ARG A 25 -44.47 -16.51 -18.99
C ARG A 25 -43.11 -16.74 -18.26
N PRO A 26 -41.98 -16.62 -18.95
CA PRO A 26 -40.71 -16.65 -18.25
C PRO A 26 -40.68 -15.50 -17.26
N THR A 27 -40.62 -15.82 -15.97
CA THR A 27 -40.29 -14.84 -14.93
C THR A 27 -38.87 -14.37 -15.22
N THR A 28 -38.79 -13.19 -15.81
CA THR A 28 -37.52 -12.45 -15.87
C THR A 28 -37.12 -12.22 -14.43
N TYR A 29 -36.14 -13.00 -13.94
CA TYR A 29 -35.42 -12.66 -12.73
C TYR A 29 -34.83 -11.27 -12.97
N ALA A 30 -35.37 -10.26 -12.29
CA ALA A 30 -34.75 -8.95 -12.26
C ALA A 30 -33.33 -9.15 -11.74
N GLN A 31 -32.34 -9.00 -12.63
CA GLN A 31 -30.95 -9.04 -12.24
C GLN A 31 -30.77 -8.02 -11.13
N GLN A 32 -30.36 -8.48 -9.96
CA GLN A 32 -29.98 -7.56 -8.88
C GLN A 32 -28.96 -6.56 -9.45
N PRO A 33 -29.12 -5.25 -9.18
CA PRO A 33 -28.18 -4.27 -9.65
C PRO A 33 -26.77 -4.66 -9.20
N ALA A 34 -25.82 -4.66 -10.12
CA ALA A 34 -24.44 -4.98 -9.81
C ALA A 34 -23.95 -4.12 -8.64
N PRO A 35 -23.21 -4.69 -7.68
CA PRO A 35 -22.74 -3.93 -6.51
C PRO A 35 -21.85 -2.78 -6.96
N ILE A 36 -21.93 -1.66 -6.26
CA ILE A 36 -21.09 -0.48 -6.52
C ILE A 36 -19.63 -0.87 -6.21
N PRO A 37 -18.68 -0.68 -7.15
CA PRO A 37 -17.28 -1.08 -6.96
C PRO A 37 -16.62 -0.36 -5.79
N GLU A 38 -15.84 -1.11 -5.01
CA GLU A 38 -15.03 -0.63 -3.89
C GLU A 38 -13.54 -0.81 -4.15
N THR A 39 -13.13 -2.00 -4.58
CA THR A 39 -11.74 -2.34 -4.87
C THR A 39 -11.36 -1.96 -6.31
N LEU A 40 -10.09 -1.73 -6.59
CA LEU A 40 -9.63 -1.34 -7.92
C LEU A 40 -9.99 -2.38 -8.99
N THR A 41 -9.90 -3.66 -8.69
CA THR A 41 -10.29 -4.75 -9.59
C THR A 41 -11.77 -4.66 -9.96
N GLN A 42 -12.64 -4.35 -8.99
CA GLN A 42 -14.06 -4.12 -9.25
C GLN A 42 -14.28 -2.85 -10.08
N TRP A 43 -13.53 -1.77 -9.83
CA TRP A 43 -13.58 -0.55 -10.64
C TRP A 43 -13.18 -0.83 -12.10
N LEU A 44 -12.13 -1.61 -12.32
CA LEU A 44 -11.66 -1.96 -13.66
C LEU A 44 -12.71 -2.79 -14.44
N ALA A 45 -13.44 -3.67 -13.76
CA ALA A 45 -14.50 -4.48 -14.33
C ALA A 45 -15.84 -3.71 -14.53
N ALA A 46 -16.01 -2.56 -13.86
CA ALA A 46 -17.26 -1.81 -13.86
C ALA A 46 -17.52 -1.05 -15.17
N SER A 47 -18.78 -0.93 -15.55
CA SER A 47 -19.22 -0.05 -16.64
C SER A 47 -18.99 1.43 -16.31
N ALA A 48 -18.97 2.30 -17.31
CA ALA A 48 -18.81 3.75 -17.12
C ALA A 48 -19.85 4.33 -16.15
N LYS A 49 -21.13 3.90 -16.27
CA LYS A 49 -22.21 4.31 -15.37
C LYS A 49 -21.96 3.87 -13.91
N MET A 50 -21.46 2.66 -13.72
CA MET A 50 -21.13 2.16 -12.37
C MET A 50 -19.93 2.88 -11.78
N ARG A 51 -18.93 3.24 -12.58
CA ARG A 51 -17.79 4.06 -12.14
C ARG A 51 -18.23 5.45 -11.71
N GLU A 52 -19.19 6.07 -12.40
CA GLU A 52 -19.76 7.36 -12.00
C GLU A 52 -20.48 7.29 -10.64
N LEU A 53 -21.31 6.27 -10.42
CA LEU A 53 -21.94 6.02 -9.12
C LEU A 53 -20.92 5.77 -8.01
N ALA A 54 -19.87 5.00 -8.30
CA ALA A 54 -18.81 4.72 -7.35
C ALA A 54 -17.96 5.96 -7.04
N LEU A 55 -17.72 6.84 -8.02
CA LEU A 55 -17.07 8.12 -7.81
C LEU A 55 -17.88 8.99 -6.84
N GLN A 56 -19.21 9.07 -7.03
CA GLN A 56 -20.06 9.79 -6.11
C GLN A 56 -20.01 9.20 -4.69
N ARG A 57 -19.95 7.87 -4.58
CA ARG A 57 -19.77 7.19 -3.28
C ARG A 57 -18.43 7.56 -2.62
N CYS A 58 -17.34 7.62 -3.38
CA CYS A 58 -16.03 8.09 -2.87
C CYS A 58 -16.13 9.52 -2.32
N LEU A 59 -16.75 10.43 -3.07
CA LEU A 59 -16.93 11.82 -2.63
C LEU A 59 -17.80 11.91 -1.37
N ASN A 60 -18.88 11.15 -1.28
CA ASN A 60 -19.73 11.09 -0.09
C ASN A 60 -18.95 10.53 1.12
N ARG A 61 -18.11 9.49 0.94
CA ARG A 61 -17.24 8.97 2.01
C ARG A 61 -16.24 10.03 2.49
N ILE A 62 -15.61 10.75 1.56
CA ILE A 62 -14.74 11.87 1.91
C ILE A 62 -15.51 12.88 2.75
N GLN A 63 -16.66 13.34 2.28
CA GLN A 63 -17.47 14.32 3.02
C GLN A 63 -17.84 13.87 4.44
N THR A 64 -18.13 12.58 4.62
CA THR A 64 -18.56 12.02 5.91
C THR A 64 -17.39 11.74 6.86
N MET A 65 -16.28 11.21 6.36
CA MET A 65 -15.20 10.67 7.19
C MET A 65 -14.01 11.62 7.36
N GLU A 66 -13.80 12.54 6.40
CA GLU A 66 -12.66 13.47 6.43
C GLU A 66 -12.60 14.34 7.69
N PRO A 67 -13.74 14.82 8.26
CA PRO A 67 -13.71 15.60 9.49
C PRO A 67 -13.07 14.87 10.69
N SER A 68 -13.06 13.53 10.68
CA SER A 68 -12.48 12.70 11.74
C SER A 68 -11.10 12.14 11.38
N ILE A 69 -10.84 11.89 10.09
CA ILE A 69 -9.62 11.20 9.63
C ILE A 69 -8.50 12.18 9.25
N HIS A 70 -8.85 13.33 8.66
CA HIS A 70 -7.88 14.31 8.16
C HIS A 70 -6.87 13.71 7.17
N ALA A 71 -7.37 12.97 6.17
CA ALA A 71 -6.53 12.34 5.16
C ALA A 71 -6.10 13.30 4.03
N TRP A 72 -6.82 14.40 3.82
CA TRP A 72 -6.64 15.29 2.68
C TRP A 72 -6.14 16.68 3.08
N VAL A 73 -5.24 17.22 2.27
CA VAL A 73 -4.87 18.65 2.28
C VAL A 73 -5.91 19.44 1.51
N GLN A 74 -6.29 18.92 0.36
CA GLN A 74 -7.29 19.50 -0.53
C GLN A 74 -7.99 18.40 -1.33
N VAL A 75 -9.33 18.48 -1.38
CA VAL A 75 -10.16 17.70 -2.29
C VAL A 75 -10.66 18.62 -3.39
N SER A 76 -10.23 18.36 -4.62
CA SER A 76 -10.59 19.15 -5.80
C SER A 76 -10.50 18.24 -7.03
N PRO A 77 -11.57 17.50 -7.34
CA PRO A 77 -11.57 16.53 -8.42
C PRO A 77 -11.21 17.17 -9.77
N GLN A 78 -10.18 16.66 -10.42
CA GLN A 78 -9.73 17.14 -11.71
C GLN A 78 -10.27 16.25 -12.81
N LYS A 79 -11.18 16.79 -13.63
CA LYS A 79 -11.70 16.07 -14.80
C LYS A 79 -10.56 15.67 -15.74
N ASN A 80 -10.63 14.44 -16.22
CA ASN A 80 -9.70 13.93 -17.22
C ASN A 80 -10.48 13.41 -18.42
N ALA A 81 -10.30 14.04 -19.57
CA ALA A 81 -10.95 13.66 -20.82
C ALA A 81 -10.21 12.53 -21.56
N THR A 82 -8.97 12.21 -21.15
CA THR A 82 -8.18 11.14 -21.78
C THR A 82 -8.81 9.77 -21.49
N ARG A 83 -8.88 8.94 -22.50
CA ARG A 83 -9.33 7.55 -22.36
C ARG A 83 -8.12 6.63 -22.22
N GLY A 84 -8.16 5.76 -21.21
CA GLY A 84 -7.14 4.78 -20.91
C GLY A 84 -7.65 3.72 -19.97
N ARG A 85 -6.77 2.84 -19.50
CA ARG A 85 -7.15 1.69 -18.65
C ARG A 85 -7.74 2.12 -17.30
N LEU A 86 -7.36 3.29 -16.78
CA LEU A 86 -7.85 3.84 -15.51
C LEU A 86 -8.95 4.91 -15.70
N SER A 87 -9.57 5.00 -16.88
CA SER A 87 -10.60 6.02 -17.18
C SER A 87 -11.72 6.01 -16.15
N GLY A 88 -11.97 7.17 -15.56
CA GLY A 88 -13.04 7.36 -14.55
C GLY A 88 -12.73 6.80 -13.17
N ILE A 89 -11.52 6.26 -12.91
CA ILE A 89 -11.11 5.73 -11.62
C ILE A 89 -10.42 6.82 -10.80
N PRO A 90 -10.91 7.13 -9.57
CA PRO A 90 -10.35 8.18 -8.74
C PRO A 90 -9.10 7.73 -7.99
N TYR A 91 -8.19 8.70 -7.71
CA TYR A 91 -7.03 8.48 -6.84
C TYR A 91 -6.66 9.72 -6.04
N GLY A 92 -5.88 9.52 -4.98
CA GLY A 92 -5.24 10.57 -4.18
C GLY A 92 -3.74 10.59 -4.38
N VAL A 93 -3.10 11.74 -4.16
CA VAL A 93 -1.64 11.89 -4.31
C VAL A 93 -1.03 12.64 -3.13
N LYS A 94 0.07 12.10 -2.59
CA LYS A 94 0.83 12.68 -1.47
C LYS A 94 1.27 14.12 -1.75
N ASP A 95 1.16 14.99 -0.76
CA ASP A 95 1.36 16.45 -0.90
C ASP A 95 2.82 16.91 -1.05
N ILE A 96 3.73 16.03 -1.35
CA ILE A 96 5.08 16.37 -1.84
C ILE A 96 5.23 16.21 -3.35
N ILE A 97 4.19 15.71 -4.02
CA ILE A 97 4.18 15.46 -5.47
C ILE A 97 3.55 16.68 -6.15
N GLU A 98 4.34 17.36 -6.96
CA GLU A 98 3.94 18.59 -7.66
C GLU A 98 2.74 18.33 -8.57
N THR A 99 1.70 19.15 -8.43
CA THR A 99 0.46 18.99 -9.17
C THR A 99 -0.06 20.35 -9.59
N ARG A 100 -0.13 20.60 -10.88
CA ARG A 100 -0.58 21.89 -11.43
C ARG A 100 -1.99 22.25 -10.95
N GLY A 101 -2.12 23.45 -10.38
CA GLY A 101 -3.40 24.02 -9.93
C GLY A 101 -3.94 23.46 -8.63
N LEU A 102 -3.22 22.56 -7.93
CA LEU A 102 -3.58 22.07 -6.61
C LEU A 102 -2.56 22.48 -5.56
N ALA A 103 -3.00 22.50 -4.30
CA ALA A 103 -2.12 22.68 -3.16
C ALA A 103 -0.94 21.70 -3.26
N THR A 104 0.28 22.19 -3.02
CA THR A 104 1.49 21.37 -2.85
C THR A 104 2.32 22.04 -1.76
N GLU A 105 1.94 21.79 -0.51
CA GLU A 105 2.35 22.50 0.70
C GLU A 105 3.43 21.75 1.48
N TYR A 106 3.83 20.56 1.00
CA TYR A 106 4.87 19.70 1.61
C TYR A 106 4.59 19.34 3.08
N GLY A 107 3.32 19.34 3.50
CA GLY A 107 2.93 19.10 4.90
C GLY A 107 3.45 20.18 5.88
N SER A 108 3.85 21.35 5.41
CA SER A 108 4.50 22.39 6.22
C SER A 108 3.69 23.69 6.23
N PRO A 109 3.46 24.29 7.42
CA PRO A 109 2.78 25.58 7.50
C PRO A 109 3.53 26.71 6.79
N ILE A 110 4.85 26.57 6.55
CA ILE A 110 5.66 27.55 5.80
C ILE A 110 5.19 27.68 4.36
N TYR A 111 4.71 26.57 3.77
CA TYR A 111 4.24 26.51 2.39
C TYR A 111 2.70 26.51 2.28
N LYS A 112 2.00 26.83 3.36
CA LYS A 112 0.52 26.91 3.36
C LYS A 112 0.02 27.86 2.27
N GLY A 113 -0.90 27.38 1.43
CA GLY A 113 -1.43 28.12 0.28
C GLY A 113 -0.57 28.05 -0.98
N ARG A 114 0.59 27.34 -0.97
CA ARG A 114 1.38 27.13 -2.19
C ARG A 114 0.60 26.24 -3.17
N ILE A 115 0.45 26.74 -4.40
CA ILE A 115 -0.18 26.00 -5.50
C ILE A 115 0.90 25.50 -6.45
N GLY A 116 0.78 24.23 -6.86
CA GLY A 116 1.67 23.62 -7.82
C GLY A 116 1.56 24.25 -9.22
N THR A 117 2.69 24.44 -9.88
CA THR A 117 2.77 25.09 -11.20
C THR A 117 2.92 24.12 -12.35
N THR A 118 3.38 22.90 -12.07
CA THR A 118 3.59 21.83 -13.06
C THR A 118 3.02 20.53 -12.54
N ASP A 119 2.86 19.54 -13.41
CA ASP A 119 2.57 18.16 -13.01
C ASP A 119 3.87 17.36 -12.91
N ALA A 120 4.07 16.64 -11.82
CA ALA A 120 5.13 15.63 -11.70
C ALA A 120 4.96 14.54 -12.77
N ALA A 121 6.05 13.81 -13.08
CA ALA A 121 6.02 12.75 -14.09
C ALA A 121 4.91 11.72 -13.83
N ILE A 122 4.75 11.31 -12.58
CA ILE A 122 3.70 10.34 -12.20
C ILE A 122 2.28 10.90 -12.42
N ILE A 123 2.06 12.20 -12.20
CA ILE A 123 0.75 12.82 -12.46
C ILE A 123 0.44 12.83 -13.97
N ARG A 124 1.44 13.17 -14.79
CA ARG A 124 1.30 13.08 -16.27
C ARG A 124 0.97 11.66 -16.70
N GLU A 125 1.60 10.67 -16.10
CA GLU A 125 1.36 9.25 -16.40
C GLU A 125 -0.06 8.84 -16.02
N MET A 126 -0.53 9.16 -14.82
CA MET A 126 -1.92 8.90 -14.41
C MET A 126 -2.94 9.58 -15.34
N ARG A 127 -2.65 10.80 -15.80
CA ARG A 127 -3.52 11.49 -16.76
C ARG A 127 -3.58 10.77 -18.12
N LYS A 128 -2.46 10.23 -18.62
CA LYS A 128 -2.45 9.42 -19.87
C LYS A 128 -3.33 8.18 -19.75
N HIS A 129 -3.36 7.55 -18.57
CA HIS A 129 -4.21 6.40 -18.31
C HIS A 129 -5.68 6.75 -17.99
N GLY A 130 -6.05 8.03 -17.97
CA GLY A 130 -7.42 8.48 -17.80
C GLY A 130 -7.90 8.54 -16.34
N ALA A 131 -7.02 8.35 -15.36
CA ALA A 131 -7.38 8.41 -13.95
C ALA A 131 -7.84 9.80 -13.50
N ILE A 132 -8.75 9.87 -12.53
CA ILE A 132 -9.29 11.12 -11.97
C ILE A 132 -8.56 11.44 -10.66
N LEU A 133 -7.75 12.48 -10.67
CA LEU A 133 -7.16 12.98 -9.44
C LEU A 133 -8.22 13.67 -8.57
N LEU A 134 -8.50 13.12 -7.37
CA LEU A 134 -9.44 13.74 -6.43
C LEU A 134 -8.82 14.87 -5.61
N GLY A 135 -7.51 14.80 -5.36
CA GLY A 135 -6.84 15.82 -4.57
C GLY A 135 -5.51 15.39 -3.97
N LYS A 136 -5.03 16.20 -3.04
CA LYS A 136 -3.75 16.05 -2.35
C LYS A 136 -3.96 15.44 -0.97
N THR A 137 -3.25 14.35 -0.69
CA THR A 137 -3.32 13.64 0.60
C THR A 137 -2.23 14.13 1.55
N GLN A 138 -2.53 14.13 2.84
CA GLN A 138 -1.64 14.56 3.91
C GLN A 138 -0.32 13.79 3.92
N THR A 139 0.74 14.51 4.25
CA THR A 139 2.09 13.99 4.44
C THR A 139 2.69 14.57 5.72
N THR A 140 3.63 13.87 6.35
CA THR A 140 4.48 14.50 7.36
C THR A 140 5.26 15.66 6.73
N ALA A 141 5.62 16.68 7.51
CA ALA A 141 6.32 17.84 6.98
C ALA A 141 7.61 17.42 6.24
N PHE A 142 7.71 17.81 4.97
CA PHE A 142 8.83 17.50 4.07
C PHE A 142 9.14 16.01 3.91
N ALA A 143 8.12 15.14 4.07
CA ALA A 143 8.24 13.68 4.10
C ALA A 143 9.15 13.14 5.24
N TYR A 144 9.47 13.94 6.24
CA TYR A 144 10.33 13.59 7.38
C TYR A 144 9.51 13.18 8.63
N LEU A 145 9.84 13.67 9.82
CA LEU A 145 9.28 13.13 11.08
C LEU A 145 8.03 13.87 11.58
N THR A 146 7.96 15.19 11.46
CA THR A 146 6.84 15.99 11.99
C THR A 146 5.50 15.48 11.47
N PRO A 147 4.64 14.91 12.32
CA PRO A 147 3.46 14.19 11.87
C PRO A 147 2.41 15.08 11.21
N ALA A 148 1.62 14.47 10.31
CA ALA A 148 0.38 15.05 9.81
C ALA A 148 -0.75 14.93 10.84
N PRO A 149 -1.84 15.71 10.70
CA PRO A 149 -3.01 15.60 11.57
C PRO A 149 -3.84 14.32 11.32
N THR A 150 -3.45 13.51 10.36
CA THR A 150 -4.17 12.32 9.90
C THR A 150 -4.27 11.27 11.00
N ARG A 151 -5.46 10.73 11.16
CA ARG A 151 -5.78 9.64 12.09
C ARG A 151 -5.94 8.32 11.34
N ASN A 152 -5.67 7.22 12.02
CA ASN A 152 -5.82 5.88 11.45
C ASN A 152 -7.31 5.52 11.36
N PRO A 153 -7.86 5.17 10.17
CA PRO A 153 -9.26 4.77 10.05
C PRO A 153 -9.64 3.50 10.84
N ARG A 154 -8.66 2.70 11.26
CA ARG A 154 -8.89 1.49 12.07
C ARG A 154 -9.03 1.78 13.56
N ASP A 155 -8.44 2.88 14.00
CA ASP A 155 -8.54 3.39 15.38
C ASP A 155 -8.11 4.86 15.37
N LEU A 156 -9.07 5.76 15.53
CA LEU A 156 -8.85 7.20 15.41
C LEU A 156 -7.90 7.79 16.48
N ASP A 157 -7.62 7.05 17.52
CA ASP A 157 -6.66 7.45 18.55
C ASP A 157 -5.22 7.02 18.24
N ARG A 158 -4.99 6.51 17.03
CA ARG A 158 -3.68 6.03 16.58
C ARG A 158 -3.20 6.73 15.32
N THR A 159 -1.89 6.71 15.15
CA THR A 159 -1.26 7.16 13.90
C THR A 159 -1.60 6.21 12.75
N PRO A 160 -1.83 6.73 11.52
CA PRO A 160 -1.86 5.90 10.31
C PRO A 160 -0.46 5.49 9.83
N GLY A 161 0.59 5.92 10.54
CA GLY A 161 1.96 5.87 10.05
C GLY A 161 2.29 7.07 9.14
N GLY A 162 3.43 7.00 8.46
CA GLY A 162 3.90 8.09 7.59
C GLY A 162 5.21 7.71 6.88
N SER A 163 5.71 8.60 6.01
CA SER A 163 5.23 9.98 5.76
C SER A 163 4.00 10.05 4.84
N SER A 164 3.59 9.01 4.12
CA SER A 164 2.40 8.98 3.25
C SER A 164 1.11 8.72 4.07
N SER A 165 0.91 9.49 5.16
CA SER A 165 -0.16 9.29 6.14
C SER A 165 -1.54 9.32 5.52
N GLY A 166 -1.87 10.38 4.79
CA GLY A 166 -3.16 10.57 4.15
C GLY A 166 -3.43 9.59 3.01
N SER A 167 -2.39 9.19 2.25
CA SER A 167 -2.54 8.22 1.16
C SER A 167 -2.98 6.86 1.67
N ALA A 168 -2.35 6.36 2.74
CA ALA A 168 -2.74 5.10 3.37
C ALA A 168 -4.14 5.19 3.99
N ALA A 169 -4.41 6.27 4.74
CA ALA A 169 -5.69 6.48 5.40
C ALA A 169 -6.86 6.62 4.41
N ALA A 170 -6.67 7.36 3.30
CA ALA A 170 -7.71 7.53 2.28
C ALA A 170 -8.11 6.20 1.63
N VAL A 171 -7.15 5.31 1.34
CA VAL A 171 -7.43 3.97 0.83
C VAL A 171 -8.11 3.13 1.91
N ALA A 172 -7.56 3.08 3.13
CA ALA A 172 -8.13 2.30 4.23
C ALA A 172 -9.57 2.69 4.60
N ALA A 173 -9.92 3.96 4.42
CA ALA A 173 -11.28 4.49 4.61
C ALA A 173 -12.19 4.29 3.38
N GLY A 174 -11.71 3.69 2.29
CA GLY A 174 -12.47 3.52 1.05
C GLY A 174 -12.83 4.84 0.35
N MET A 175 -12.11 5.91 0.62
CA MET A 175 -12.28 7.21 -0.04
C MET A 175 -11.80 7.19 -1.50
N VAL A 176 -10.84 6.34 -1.80
CA VAL A 176 -10.31 6.07 -3.16
C VAL A 176 -9.86 4.62 -3.27
N PRO A 177 -9.96 3.99 -4.48
CA PRO A 177 -9.47 2.62 -4.68
C PRO A 177 -7.96 2.50 -4.67
N PHE A 178 -7.22 3.59 -4.95
CA PHE A 178 -5.77 3.63 -4.83
C PHE A 178 -5.26 5.04 -4.54
N ALA A 179 -4.06 5.13 -4.00
CA ALA A 179 -3.36 6.39 -3.77
C ALA A 179 -1.86 6.26 -4.03
N ILE A 180 -1.21 7.39 -4.32
CA ILE A 180 0.22 7.48 -4.58
C ILE A 180 0.92 8.10 -3.37
N GLY A 181 2.01 7.46 -2.95
CA GLY A 181 2.91 7.92 -1.92
C GLY A 181 4.37 7.93 -2.40
N GLU A 182 5.26 8.08 -1.45
CA GLU A 182 6.70 8.05 -1.68
C GLU A 182 7.38 7.48 -0.43
N GLN A 183 8.53 6.82 -0.60
CA GLN A 183 9.31 6.20 0.49
C GLN A 183 10.80 6.46 0.36
N THR A 184 11.38 7.06 1.42
CA THR A 184 12.83 7.20 1.65
C THR A 184 13.36 6.12 2.61
N ARG A 185 12.54 5.74 3.60
CA ARG A 185 12.84 4.69 4.58
C ARG A 185 11.73 3.64 4.66
N GLY A 186 10.55 4.01 5.15
CA GLY A 186 9.41 3.13 5.34
C GLY A 186 8.06 3.77 5.02
N SER A 187 8.03 4.88 4.30
CA SER A 187 6.89 5.80 4.18
C SER A 187 5.73 5.31 3.30
N VAL A 188 5.81 4.11 2.75
CA VAL A 188 4.73 3.40 2.05
C VAL A 188 4.38 2.10 2.78
N LEU A 189 5.36 1.27 3.06
CA LEU A 189 5.14 -0.08 3.59
C LEU A 189 4.65 -0.05 5.05
N ARG A 190 5.19 0.86 5.88
CA ARG A 190 4.77 1.01 7.27
C ARG A 190 3.34 1.54 7.41
N PRO A 191 2.94 2.68 6.80
CA PRO A 191 1.54 3.11 6.86
C PRO A 191 0.58 2.10 6.24
N ALA A 192 0.98 1.33 5.23
CA ALA A 192 0.17 0.22 4.71
C ALA A 192 -0.08 -0.85 5.78
N SER A 193 0.97 -1.25 6.54
CA SER A 193 0.85 -2.18 7.67
C SER A 193 -0.11 -1.66 8.74
N PHE A 194 0.03 -0.39 9.14
CA PHE A 194 -0.78 0.21 10.20
C PHE A 194 -2.24 0.43 9.84
N CYS A 195 -2.51 0.70 8.56
CA CYS A 195 -3.87 0.93 8.06
C CYS A 195 -4.55 -0.34 7.54
N GLY A 196 -3.85 -1.49 7.50
CA GLY A 196 -4.41 -2.75 7.01
C GLY A 196 -4.75 -2.71 5.51
N VAL A 197 -3.87 -2.13 4.70
CA VAL A 197 -3.99 -2.04 3.25
C VAL A 197 -2.73 -2.60 2.59
N THR A 198 -2.76 -2.80 1.28
CA THR A 198 -1.57 -3.17 0.52
C THR A 198 -0.77 -1.93 0.15
N GLY A 199 0.51 -1.92 0.53
CA GLY A 199 1.49 -0.93 0.07
C GLY A 199 2.51 -1.57 -0.86
N PHE A 200 2.93 -0.86 -1.89
CA PHE A 200 3.94 -1.33 -2.83
C PHE A 200 4.93 -0.22 -3.17
N LYS A 201 6.22 -0.52 -3.03
CA LYS A 201 7.34 0.29 -3.45
C LYS A 201 8.11 -0.47 -4.54
N PRO A 202 8.12 -0.01 -5.80
CA PRO A 202 8.89 -0.65 -6.87
C PRO A 202 10.41 -0.51 -6.67
N THR A 203 11.17 -1.07 -7.57
CA THR A 203 12.63 -0.89 -7.63
C THR A 203 13.00 0.59 -7.71
N TYR A 204 14.01 1.00 -6.94
CA TYR A 204 14.57 2.35 -7.02
C TYR A 204 14.99 2.69 -8.45
N GLY A 205 14.58 3.87 -8.92
CA GLY A 205 14.89 4.38 -10.25
C GLY A 205 14.00 3.89 -11.37
N LEU A 206 13.04 2.96 -11.10
CA LEU A 206 12.10 2.47 -12.12
C LEU A 206 11.07 3.54 -12.53
N LEU A 207 10.56 4.27 -11.56
CA LEU A 207 9.64 5.39 -11.79
C LEU A 207 10.36 6.72 -11.62
N SER A 208 10.05 7.68 -12.48
CA SER A 208 10.65 9.02 -12.43
C SER A 208 10.22 9.78 -11.17
N MET A 209 11.21 10.35 -10.47
CA MET A 209 11.01 11.24 -9.32
C MET A 209 10.88 12.73 -9.73
N GLU A 210 10.79 13.02 -11.03
CA GLU A 210 10.61 14.40 -11.51
C GLU A 210 9.33 15.03 -10.94
N GLY A 211 9.47 16.17 -10.29
CA GLY A 211 8.37 16.89 -9.64
C GLY A 211 7.98 16.35 -8.27
N VAL A 212 8.79 15.47 -7.66
CA VAL A 212 8.63 15.04 -6.27
C VAL A 212 9.65 15.77 -5.40
N LEU A 213 9.24 16.35 -4.26
CA LEU A 213 10.17 16.98 -3.34
C LEU A 213 11.17 15.94 -2.80
N PRO A 214 12.47 16.09 -3.04
CA PRO A 214 13.46 15.15 -2.53
C PRO A 214 13.66 15.26 -1.01
N LEU A 215 13.86 14.09 -0.37
CA LEU A 215 14.43 13.98 0.97
C LEU A 215 15.82 13.33 0.91
N SER A 216 15.97 12.25 0.12
CA SER A 216 17.24 11.60 -0.14
C SER A 216 17.27 11.05 -1.56
N LYS A 217 18.05 11.69 -2.41
CA LYS A 217 18.06 11.41 -3.85
C LYS A 217 18.39 9.96 -4.19
N SER A 218 19.25 9.32 -3.39
CA SER A 218 19.66 7.93 -3.59
C SER A 218 18.67 6.89 -3.05
N LEU A 219 17.62 7.32 -2.33
CA LEU A 219 16.69 6.42 -1.64
C LEU A 219 15.24 6.62 -2.06
N ASP A 220 14.84 7.89 -2.36
CA ASP A 220 13.46 8.25 -2.63
C ASP A 220 12.86 7.44 -3.77
N THR A 221 11.71 6.82 -3.52
CA THR A 221 11.03 5.96 -4.48
C THR A 221 9.54 6.16 -4.37
N LEU A 222 8.85 6.40 -5.51
CA LEU A 222 7.40 6.42 -5.55
C LEU A 222 6.82 5.07 -5.11
N GLY A 223 5.62 5.10 -4.53
CA GLY A 223 4.91 3.89 -4.15
C GLY A 223 3.41 4.09 -4.18
N PHE A 224 2.69 2.99 -4.03
CA PHE A 224 1.25 2.92 -4.21
C PHE A 224 0.57 2.24 -3.02
N PHE A 225 -0.69 2.58 -2.83
CA PHE A 225 -1.59 1.95 -1.87
C PHE A 225 -2.85 1.47 -2.58
N THR A 226 -3.30 0.26 -2.27
CA THR A 226 -4.58 -0.32 -2.71
C THR A 226 -5.18 -1.15 -1.58
N HIS A 227 -6.45 -1.57 -1.72
CA HIS A 227 -7.08 -2.40 -0.70
C HIS A 227 -6.42 -3.79 -0.61
N THR A 228 -6.15 -4.40 -1.75
CA THR A 228 -5.65 -5.78 -1.84
C THR A 228 -4.41 -5.90 -2.72
N PRO A 229 -3.61 -6.98 -2.59
CA PRO A 229 -2.54 -7.28 -3.53
C PRO A 229 -3.02 -7.51 -4.97
N ALA A 230 -4.23 -8.05 -5.15
CA ALA A 230 -4.84 -8.21 -6.48
C ALA A 230 -5.10 -6.85 -7.14
N ASP A 231 -5.58 -5.87 -6.37
CA ASP A 231 -5.74 -4.49 -6.83
C ASP A 231 -4.39 -3.86 -7.20
N MET A 232 -3.34 -4.12 -6.40
CA MET A 232 -2.01 -3.61 -6.69
C MET A 232 -1.44 -4.19 -7.98
N SER A 233 -1.63 -5.49 -8.19
CA SER A 233 -1.24 -6.16 -9.45
C SER A 233 -2.01 -5.59 -10.65
N ALA A 234 -3.30 -5.33 -10.49
CA ALA A 234 -4.15 -4.74 -11.53
C ALA A 234 -3.77 -3.28 -11.82
N LEU A 235 -3.40 -2.49 -10.80
CA LEU A 235 -2.87 -1.14 -10.98
C LEU A 235 -1.57 -1.18 -11.76
N TRP A 236 -0.62 -2.03 -11.34
CA TRP A 236 0.70 -2.17 -11.96
C TRP A 236 0.61 -2.58 -13.43
N ASP A 237 -0.25 -3.55 -13.74
CA ASP A 237 -0.55 -3.95 -15.11
C ASP A 237 -1.23 -2.81 -15.91
N SER A 238 -2.11 -2.03 -15.29
CA SER A 238 -2.77 -0.88 -15.92
C SER A 238 -1.80 0.23 -16.32
N LEU A 239 -0.64 0.30 -15.65
CA LEU A 239 0.46 1.22 -15.98
C LEU A 239 1.42 0.66 -17.05
N GLY A 240 1.11 -0.49 -17.63
CA GLY A 240 1.91 -1.11 -18.70
C GLY A 240 3.01 -2.05 -18.21
N HIS A 241 3.02 -2.40 -16.92
CA HIS A 241 3.98 -3.34 -16.33
C HIS A 241 3.36 -4.73 -16.17
N SER A 242 3.78 -5.69 -16.99
CA SER A 242 3.27 -7.07 -16.89
C SER A 242 3.62 -7.71 -15.55
N VAL A 243 2.64 -8.37 -14.94
CA VAL A 243 2.83 -9.17 -13.72
C VAL A 243 3.15 -10.64 -14.06
N GLY A 244 2.79 -11.13 -15.23
CA GLY A 244 3.04 -12.51 -15.69
C GLY A 244 2.30 -13.59 -14.89
N SER A 245 2.70 -14.86 -15.06
CA SER A 245 2.17 -16.02 -14.34
C SER A 245 2.90 -16.28 -13.03
N SER A 246 2.25 -17.01 -12.09
CA SER A 246 2.88 -17.41 -10.83
C SER A 246 3.87 -18.57 -11.07
N GLU A 247 4.95 -18.57 -10.30
CA GLU A 247 5.95 -19.62 -10.24
C GLU A 247 6.05 -20.14 -8.80
N ASP A 248 6.31 -21.43 -8.64
CA ASP A 248 6.60 -22.00 -7.34
C ASP A 248 8.09 -21.93 -7.05
N PHE A 249 8.45 -21.39 -5.89
CA PHE A 249 9.83 -21.29 -5.42
C PHE A 249 9.86 -21.20 -3.89
N ASP A 250 11.06 -21.40 -3.33
CA ASP A 250 11.29 -21.25 -1.90
C ASP A 250 11.24 -19.78 -1.48
N LEU A 251 10.52 -19.51 -0.41
CA LEU A 251 10.52 -18.21 0.26
C LEU A 251 11.60 -18.19 1.35
N GLY A 252 12.22 -17.04 1.59
CA GLY A 252 13.11 -16.85 2.72
C GLY A 252 12.41 -16.16 3.89
N ALA A 253 12.70 -16.59 5.12
CA ALA A 253 12.26 -15.87 6.33
C ALA A 253 13.44 -15.73 7.30
N PRO A 254 13.70 -14.52 7.87
CA PRO A 254 14.78 -14.35 8.83
C PRO A 254 14.64 -15.24 10.05
N GLU A 255 15.74 -15.93 10.39
CA GLU A 255 15.91 -16.63 11.64
C GLU A 255 17.32 -16.33 12.17
N PRO A 256 17.48 -15.65 13.32
CA PRO A 256 16.40 -15.19 14.21
C PRO A 256 15.49 -14.11 13.54
N ILE A 257 14.26 -14.01 14.05
CA ILE A 257 13.34 -12.94 13.66
C ILE A 257 13.99 -11.59 14.04
N PRO A 258 13.92 -10.56 13.16
CA PRO A 258 14.36 -9.22 13.50
C PRO A 258 13.69 -8.70 14.78
N ASP A 259 14.37 -7.82 15.50
CA ASP A 259 13.87 -7.20 16.74
C ASP A 259 12.58 -6.42 16.47
N VAL A 260 11.45 -6.99 16.92
CA VAL A 260 10.09 -6.44 16.78
C VAL A 260 9.32 -6.68 18.07
N GLU A 261 8.22 -5.95 18.27
CA GLU A 261 7.35 -6.13 19.42
C GLU A 261 6.77 -7.56 19.51
N PRO A 262 6.51 -8.07 20.71
CA PRO A 262 6.01 -9.43 20.91
C PRO A 262 4.75 -9.74 20.10
N THR A 263 3.82 -8.78 19.98
CA THR A 263 2.59 -8.90 19.18
C THR A 263 2.90 -9.15 17.70
N MET A 264 3.84 -8.39 17.12
CA MET A 264 4.28 -8.58 15.73
C MET A 264 5.01 -9.90 15.56
N ALA A 265 5.92 -10.26 16.49
CA ALA A 265 6.64 -11.53 16.43
C ALA A 265 5.68 -12.74 16.45
N ALA A 266 4.66 -12.70 17.30
CA ALA A 266 3.64 -13.74 17.37
C ALA A 266 2.82 -13.83 16.07
N ALA A 267 2.31 -12.70 15.56
CA ALA A 267 1.53 -12.65 14.33
C ALA A 267 2.36 -13.12 13.12
N TYR A 268 3.62 -12.72 13.04
CA TYR A 268 4.53 -13.13 11.97
C TYR A 268 4.80 -14.64 12.01
N LYS A 269 5.10 -15.22 13.18
CA LYS A 269 5.25 -16.68 13.36
C LYS A 269 3.99 -17.43 12.95
N ASN A 270 2.82 -16.96 13.37
CA ASN A 270 1.54 -17.55 13.02
C ASN A 270 1.28 -17.49 11.51
N ALA A 271 1.56 -16.35 10.88
CA ALA A 271 1.43 -16.22 9.42
C ALA A 271 2.35 -17.20 8.68
N LEU A 272 3.64 -17.30 9.08
CA LEU A 272 4.56 -18.27 8.46
C LEU A 272 4.11 -19.72 8.66
N SER A 273 3.59 -20.07 9.85
CA SER A 273 3.06 -21.41 10.12
C SER A 273 1.84 -21.70 9.26
N HIS A 274 0.92 -20.74 9.13
CA HIS A 274 -0.26 -20.87 8.28
C HIS A 274 0.14 -21.07 6.81
N LEU A 275 1.07 -20.28 6.30
CA LEU A 275 1.58 -20.41 4.94
C LEU A 275 2.25 -21.76 4.69
N ARG A 276 3.04 -22.28 5.64
CA ARG A 276 3.64 -23.63 5.54
C ARG A 276 2.56 -24.71 5.49
N ASN A 277 1.54 -24.61 6.35
CA ASN A 277 0.41 -25.55 6.37
C ASN A 277 -0.42 -25.49 5.07
N ALA A 278 -0.47 -24.34 4.42
CA ALA A 278 -1.09 -24.15 3.11
C ALA A 278 -0.17 -24.54 1.93
N GLY A 279 1.01 -25.12 2.20
CA GLY A 279 1.92 -25.66 1.19
C GLY A 279 3.02 -24.71 0.71
N ALA A 280 3.24 -23.56 1.35
CA ALA A 280 4.36 -22.70 1.00
C ALA A 280 5.69 -23.27 1.53
N SER A 281 6.72 -23.36 0.67
CA SER A 281 8.07 -23.68 1.09
C SER A 281 8.74 -22.42 1.64
N ILE A 282 9.08 -22.42 2.95
CA ILE A 282 9.69 -21.26 3.63
C ILE A 282 10.94 -21.72 4.35
N ARG A 283 12.11 -21.23 3.88
CA ARG A 283 13.43 -21.54 4.43
C ARG A 283 13.88 -20.47 5.44
N PRO A 284 14.51 -20.87 6.54
CA PRO A 284 15.18 -19.94 7.43
C PRO A 284 16.40 -19.32 6.75
N ILE A 285 16.63 -18.03 6.97
CA ILE A 285 17.82 -17.32 6.46
C ILE A 285 18.40 -16.40 7.54
N ASP A 286 19.71 -16.39 7.69
CA ASP A 286 20.40 -15.54 8.68
C ASP A 286 20.76 -14.17 8.06
N ILE A 287 19.84 -13.22 8.23
CA ILE A 287 20.01 -11.86 7.70
C ILE A 287 19.67 -10.76 8.71
N ALA A 288 19.21 -11.08 9.90
CA ALA A 288 18.71 -10.09 10.87
C ALA A 288 19.75 -9.01 11.21
N GLY A 289 20.99 -9.41 11.46
CA GLY A 289 22.09 -8.48 11.71
C GLY A 289 22.45 -7.60 10.52
N LYS A 290 22.32 -8.11 9.29
CA LYS A 290 22.52 -7.30 8.06
C LYS A 290 21.41 -6.28 7.86
N LEU A 291 20.16 -6.67 8.17
CA LEU A 291 19.01 -5.76 8.08
C LEU A 291 19.17 -4.58 9.06
N ALA A 292 19.62 -4.84 10.29
CA ALA A 292 19.88 -3.78 11.27
C ALA A 292 20.91 -2.78 10.77
N LYS A 293 22.07 -3.24 10.30
CA LYS A 293 23.12 -2.38 9.75
C LYS A 293 22.70 -1.63 8.47
N LEU A 294 21.92 -2.27 7.61
CA LEU A 294 21.35 -1.60 6.42
C LEU A 294 20.38 -0.48 6.81
N ALA A 295 19.62 -0.64 7.89
CA ALA A 295 18.73 0.42 8.39
C ALA A 295 19.52 1.63 8.92
N GLU A 296 20.69 1.39 9.53
CA GLU A 296 21.63 2.44 9.98
C GLU A 296 22.29 3.14 8.77
N ALA A 297 22.78 2.38 7.80
CA ALA A 297 23.36 2.93 6.58
C ALA A 297 22.32 3.77 5.79
N ASN A 298 21.07 3.30 5.68
CA ASN A 298 20.00 4.08 5.10
C ASN A 298 19.77 5.41 5.84
N LEU A 299 19.81 5.42 7.18
CA LEU A 299 19.70 6.65 7.98
C LEU A 299 20.83 7.61 7.69
N THR A 300 22.07 7.12 7.64
CA THR A 300 23.26 7.94 7.33
C THR A 300 23.14 8.59 5.96
N VAL A 301 22.77 7.83 4.94
CA VAL A 301 22.58 8.33 3.57
C VAL A 301 21.46 9.40 3.54
N MET A 302 20.32 9.13 4.17
CA MET A 302 19.21 10.08 4.22
C MET A 302 19.59 11.39 4.92
N LEU A 303 20.26 11.32 6.08
CA LEU A 303 20.67 12.51 6.81
C LEU A 303 21.68 13.33 6.01
N TYR A 304 22.68 12.69 5.41
CA TYR A 304 23.73 13.36 4.62
C TYR A 304 23.14 14.07 3.40
N GLU A 305 22.34 13.39 2.60
CA GLU A 305 21.77 13.94 1.37
C GLU A 305 20.69 14.97 1.68
N GLY A 306 19.76 14.65 2.61
CA GLY A 306 18.69 15.54 3.00
C GLY A 306 19.16 16.86 3.60
N SER A 307 20.23 16.82 4.41
CA SER A 307 20.81 18.03 4.99
C SER A 307 21.33 18.98 3.92
N ARG A 308 21.99 18.46 2.90
CA ARG A 308 22.57 19.25 1.80
C ARG A 308 21.49 19.81 0.89
N PHE A 309 20.48 18.99 0.57
CA PHE A 309 19.35 19.43 -0.24
C PHE A 309 18.50 20.51 0.47
N HIS A 310 18.27 20.37 1.77
CA HIS A 310 17.44 21.32 2.53
C HIS A 310 18.23 22.46 3.20
N LYS A 311 19.55 22.53 3.01
CA LYS A 311 20.39 23.55 3.65
C LYS A 311 19.88 24.97 3.39
N GLN A 312 19.57 25.34 2.15
CA GLN A 312 19.07 26.67 1.81
C GLN A 312 17.74 26.97 2.54
N ARG A 313 16.85 25.99 2.67
CA ARG A 313 15.61 26.15 3.46
C ARG A 313 15.94 26.38 4.93
N TYR A 314 16.91 25.65 5.47
CA TYR A 314 17.34 25.81 6.85
C TYR A 314 17.97 27.18 7.11
N ASP A 315 18.80 27.68 6.21
CA ASP A 315 19.38 29.01 6.30
C ASP A 315 18.30 30.11 6.30
N GLN A 316 17.21 29.89 5.56
CA GLN A 316 16.09 30.86 5.47
C GLN A 316 15.10 30.77 6.63
N TYR A 317 14.76 29.57 7.10
CA TYR A 317 13.64 29.35 8.02
C TYR A 317 14.06 28.86 9.41
N GLY A 318 15.28 28.35 9.58
CA GLY A 318 15.81 27.84 10.84
C GLY A 318 14.91 26.82 11.51
N ASN A 319 14.67 26.99 12.81
CA ASN A 319 13.84 26.08 13.61
C ASN A 319 12.35 26.05 13.22
N ARG A 320 11.87 26.97 12.38
CA ARG A 320 10.52 26.92 11.82
C ARG A 320 10.27 25.67 10.96
N LEU A 321 11.35 25.00 10.52
CA LEU A 321 11.30 23.74 9.80
C LEU A 321 10.99 22.53 10.69
N ALA A 322 10.81 22.72 12.01
CA ALA A 322 10.57 21.65 12.98
C ALA A 322 11.63 20.52 12.88
N ASP A 323 11.23 19.26 12.81
CA ASP A 323 12.18 18.12 12.76
C ASP A 323 13.15 18.17 11.55
N LEU A 324 12.76 18.80 10.44
CA LEU A 324 13.67 18.97 9.31
C LEU A 324 14.89 19.83 9.68
N ALA A 325 14.74 20.79 10.59
CA ALA A 325 15.88 21.56 11.10
C ALA A 325 16.89 20.67 11.83
N ASP A 326 16.40 19.70 12.59
CA ASP A 326 17.26 18.70 13.25
C ASP A 326 17.95 17.79 12.24
N LEU A 327 17.23 17.32 11.21
CA LEU A 327 17.83 16.56 10.11
C LEU A 327 19.00 17.32 9.50
N VAL A 328 18.82 18.61 9.20
CA VAL A 328 19.87 19.42 8.58
C VAL A 328 21.08 19.57 9.51
N ARG A 329 20.86 19.92 10.79
CA ARG A 329 21.97 20.03 11.77
C ARG A 329 22.76 18.72 11.89
N ARG A 330 22.07 17.60 12.08
CA ARG A 330 22.69 16.27 12.23
C ARG A 330 23.40 15.84 10.95
N GLY A 331 22.77 16.00 9.81
CA GLY A 331 23.33 15.55 8.53
C GLY A 331 24.55 16.36 8.10
N LEU A 332 24.64 17.64 8.45
CA LEU A 332 25.83 18.46 8.19
C LEU A 332 27.06 18.06 9.02
N GLN A 333 26.87 17.32 10.13
CA GLN A 333 27.97 16.77 10.93
C GLN A 333 28.51 15.45 10.35
N ILE A 334 27.78 14.83 9.43
CA ILE A 334 28.24 13.59 8.78
C ILE A 334 29.33 13.93 7.75
N SER A 335 30.53 13.35 7.91
CA SER A 335 31.61 13.50 6.95
C SER A 335 31.31 12.80 5.62
N ALA A 336 31.99 13.22 4.55
CA ALA A 336 31.91 12.55 3.25
C ALA A 336 32.40 11.08 3.35
N ASP A 337 33.47 10.82 4.08
CA ASP A 337 33.99 9.47 4.25
C ASP A 337 32.99 8.51 4.92
N PHE A 338 32.32 8.99 5.96
CA PHE A 338 31.28 8.19 6.66
C PHE A 338 30.05 7.93 5.76
N TYR A 339 29.65 8.91 4.96
CA TYR A 339 28.59 8.74 3.95
C TYR A 339 29.01 7.71 2.88
N GLU A 340 30.23 7.82 2.35
CA GLU A 340 30.75 6.88 1.36
C GLU A 340 30.92 5.45 1.93
N GLU A 341 31.30 5.33 3.21
CA GLU A 341 31.34 4.03 3.90
C GLU A 341 29.93 3.39 3.95
N ALA A 342 28.90 4.18 4.27
CA ALA A 342 27.53 3.71 4.26
C ALA A 342 27.09 3.24 2.85
N LEU A 343 27.46 3.96 1.79
CA LEU A 343 27.18 3.55 0.41
C LEU A 343 27.92 2.26 0.04
N ARG A 344 29.22 2.15 0.35
CA ARG A 344 30.01 0.93 0.11
C ARG A 344 29.40 -0.28 0.84
N TYR A 345 28.93 -0.09 2.07
CA TYR A 345 28.26 -1.15 2.81
C TYR A 345 26.96 -1.59 2.12
N ILE A 346 26.13 -0.62 1.69
CA ILE A 346 24.89 -0.91 0.93
C ILE A 346 25.22 -1.69 -0.35
N ASP A 347 26.25 -1.28 -1.11
CA ASP A 347 26.63 -1.94 -2.36
C ASP A 347 27.15 -3.36 -2.12
N SER A 348 27.93 -3.58 -1.06
CA SER A 348 28.38 -4.93 -0.67
C SER A 348 27.18 -5.83 -0.31
N CYS A 349 26.18 -5.28 0.38
CA CYS A 349 24.94 -6.00 0.69
C CYS A 349 24.12 -6.29 -0.57
N ARG A 350 24.08 -5.40 -1.56
CA ARG A 350 23.39 -5.66 -2.84
C ARG A 350 23.93 -6.92 -3.52
N VAL A 351 25.25 -7.10 -3.54
CA VAL A 351 25.88 -8.31 -4.08
C VAL A 351 25.48 -9.56 -3.28
N GLN A 352 25.55 -9.48 -1.94
CA GLN A 352 25.22 -10.61 -1.08
C GLN A 352 23.74 -11.00 -1.17
N PHE A 353 22.83 -10.02 -1.22
CA PHE A 353 21.40 -10.27 -1.37
C PHE A 353 21.04 -10.77 -2.78
N ALA A 354 21.76 -10.38 -3.82
CA ALA A 354 21.60 -10.97 -5.16
C ALA A 354 21.83 -12.49 -5.13
N GLU A 355 22.85 -12.98 -4.42
CA GLU A 355 23.07 -14.42 -4.22
C GLU A 355 22.00 -15.06 -3.33
N GLN A 356 21.51 -14.35 -2.33
CA GLN A 356 20.42 -14.83 -1.49
C GLN A 356 19.10 -15.00 -2.29
N PHE A 357 18.78 -14.05 -3.16
CA PHE A 357 17.57 -14.10 -4.00
C PHE A 357 17.60 -15.24 -5.04
N LYS A 358 18.77 -15.75 -5.42
CA LYS A 358 18.85 -16.97 -6.25
C LYS A 358 18.35 -18.21 -5.50
N ARG A 359 18.47 -18.25 -4.17
CA ARG A 359 18.06 -19.39 -3.32
C ARG A 359 16.65 -19.24 -2.79
N THR A 360 16.27 -18.02 -2.43
CA THR A 360 14.95 -17.66 -1.92
C THR A 360 14.50 -16.37 -2.64
N PRO A 361 13.89 -16.52 -3.83
CA PRO A 361 13.54 -15.40 -4.72
C PRO A 361 12.65 -14.32 -4.12
N VAL A 362 11.93 -14.63 -3.05
CA VAL A 362 11.20 -13.67 -2.23
C VAL A 362 11.52 -13.88 -0.76
N ILE A 363 11.82 -12.79 -0.06
CA ILE A 363 12.08 -12.78 1.39
C ILE A 363 10.88 -12.15 2.09
N LEU A 364 10.42 -12.81 3.15
CA LEU A 364 9.33 -12.39 4.01
C LEU A 364 9.91 -11.76 5.29
N THR A 365 9.40 -10.59 5.69
CA THR A 365 9.76 -9.94 6.96
C THR A 365 8.53 -9.28 7.58
N PRO A 366 8.55 -8.92 8.88
CA PRO A 366 7.57 -7.98 9.42
C PRO A 366 7.60 -6.64 8.67
N ALA A 367 6.45 -6.01 8.44
CA ALA A 367 6.36 -4.71 7.75
C ALA A 367 6.49 -3.50 8.70
N ALA A 368 6.41 -3.72 10.01
CA ALA A 368 6.58 -2.72 11.06
C ALA A 368 7.08 -3.41 12.33
N LEU A 369 7.41 -2.64 13.39
CA LEU A 369 7.82 -3.21 14.68
C LEU A 369 6.65 -3.85 15.43
N GLY A 370 5.46 -3.28 15.29
CA GLY A 370 4.24 -3.67 16.01
C GLY A 370 3.01 -3.10 15.31
N PRO A 371 1.86 -3.05 16.00
CA PRO A 371 0.68 -2.34 15.55
C PRO A 371 0.92 -0.82 15.52
N ALA A 372 -0.03 -0.08 14.94
CA ALA A 372 0.02 1.37 14.92
C ALA A 372 0.19 1.93 16.35
N PRO A 373 1.22 2.77 16.61
CA PRO A 373 1.39 3.44 17.91
C PRO A 373 0.18 4.29 18.30
N ALA A 374 -0.10 4.37 19.60
CA ALA A 374 -1.12 5.26 20.15
C ALA A 374 -0.70 6.72 19.98
N GLY A 375 -1.69 7.60 19.81
CA GLY A 375 -1.50 9.04 19.60
C GLY A 375 -0.97 9.36 18.20
N LEU A 376 -0.70 10.65 17.98
CA LEU A 376 -0.24 11.20 16.69
C LEU A 376 1.20 11.76 16.74
N ALA A 377 1.88 11.64 17.87
CA ALA A 377 3.22 12.23 18.05
C ALA A 377 4.33 11.53 17.24
N SER A 378 4.07 10.32 16.75
CA SER A 378 5.04 9.54 15.98
C SER A 378 4.33 8.78 14.85
N THR A 379 5.05 8.60 13.74
CA THR A 379 4.61 7.74 12.64
C THR A 379 5.15 6.31 12.74
N GLY A 380 5.78 5.94 13.85
CA GLY A 380 6.44 4.65 14.07
C GLY A 380 7.84 4.57 13.46
N ASP A 381 8.58 3.50 13.80
CA ASP A 381 9.96 3.28 13.37
C ASP A 381 10.01 2.57 12.00
N PRO A 382 10.81 3.07 11.04
CA PRO A 382 10.91 2.50 9.69
C PRO A 382 11.94 1.37 9.56
N ARG A 383 12.59 0.89 10.64
CA ARG A 383 13.74 -0.04 10.57
C ARG A 383 13.45 -1.34 9.84
N MET A 384 12.19 -1.81 9.78
CA MET A 384 11.82 -3.00 9.02
C MET A 384 11.79 -2.78 7.50
N ASN A 385 11.60 -1.55 7.05
CA ASN A 385 11.46 -1.20 5.63
C ASN A 385 12.74 -0.56 5.06
N ALA A 386 13.47 0.18 5.88
CA ALA A 386 14.67 0.92 5.49
C ALA A 386 15.75 0.07 4.78
N PRO A 387 16.03 -1.19 5.20
CA PRO A 387 16.97 -2.06 4.53
C PRO A 387 16.64 -2.29 3.05
N TRP A 388 15.39 -2.56 2.75
CA TRP A 388 14.94 -2.84 1.38
C TRP A 388 14.90 -1.58 0.52
N THR A 389 14.72 -0.41 1.14
CA THR A 389 14.89 0.87 0.45
C THR A 389 16.36 1.14 0.15
N ALA A 390 17.27 0.89 1.09
CA ALA A 390 18.73 1.01 0.87
C ALA A 390 19.22 0.10 -0.27
N LEU A 391 18.77 -1.14 -0.29
CA LEU A 391 19.09 -2.09 -1.37
C LEU A 391 18.46 -1.67 -2.72
N GLY A 392 17.43 -0.82 -2.70
CA GLY A 392 16.70 -0.42 -3.90
C GLY A 392 15.81 -1.51 -4.48
N THR A 393 15.49 -2.55 -3.71
CA THR A 393 14.66 -3.69 -4.14
C THR A 393 13.17 -3.34 -4.13
N PRO A 394 12.33 -3.95 -4.98
CA PRO A 394 10.89 -3.83 -4.87
C PRO A 394 10.41 -4.49 -3.57
N ALA A 395 9.41 -3.89 -2.93
CA ALA A 395 8.82 -4.47 -1.73
C ALA A 395 7.31 -4.16 -1.63
N ALA A 396 6.55 -5.12 -1.07
CA ALA A 396 5.14 -4.96 -0.77
C ALA A 396 4.87 -5.25 0.71
N SER A 397 3.91 -4.56 1.29
CA SER A 397 3.30 -4.90 2.59
C SER A 397 1.87 -5.36 2.35
N ILE A 398 1.51 -6.54 2.85
CA ILE A 398 0.16 -7.09 2.77
C ILE A 398 -0.38 -7.34 4.18
N PRO A 399 -1.70 -7.22 4.42
CA PRO A 399 -2.28 -7.49 5.72
C PRO A 399 -2.10 -8.96 6.14
N MET A 400 -1.73 -9.19 7.41
CA MET A 400 -1.78 -10.51 8.04
C MET A 400 -3.15 -10.73 8.70
N PRO A 401 -3.63 -11.99 8.84
CA PRO A 401 -4.85 -12.29 9.57
C PRO A 401 -4.63 -12.08 11.08
N VAL A 402 -5.25 -11.05 11.63
CA VAL A 402 -5.14 -10.69 13.06
C VAL A 402 -6.50 -10.66 13.78
N GLY A 403 -7.56 -11.15 13.13
CA GLY A 403 -8.93 -11.12 13.65
C GLY A 403 -9.41 -9.67 13.86
N THR A 404 -9.92 -9.37 15.04
CA THR A 404 -10.40 -8.01 15.42
C THR A 404 -9.30 -7.11 15.99
N ALA A 405 -8.05 -7.58 16.06
CA ALA A 405 -6.93 -6.78 16.55
C ALA A 405 -6.51 -5.73 15.50
N LEU A 406 -5.66 -4.79 15.94
CA LEU A 406 -5.08 -3.79 15.04
C LEU A 406 -4.30 -4.45 13.89
N PRO A 407 -4.34 -3.88 12.68
CA PRO A 407 -3.66 -4.44 11.52
C PRO A 407 -2.16 -4.59 11.73
N LEU A 408 -1.62 -5.67 11.18
CA LEU A 408 -0.19 -5.98 11.09
C LEU A 408 0.13 -6.41 9.65
N GLY A 409 1.28 -5.97 9.13
CA GLY A 409 1.69 -6.26 7.75
C GLY A 409 2.79 -7.32 7.66
N LEU A 410 2.66 -8.21 6.68
CA LEU A 410 3.72 -9.05 6.17
C LEU A 410 4.40 -8.34 4.99
N GLN A 411 5.70 -8.15 5.07
CA GLN A 411 6.46 -7.52 4.00
C GLN A 411 7.15 -8.58 3.12
N LEU A 412 7.05 -8.39 1.81
CA LEU A 412 7.68 -9.22 0.78
C LEU A 412 8.67 -8.36 0.00
N THR A 413 9.82 -8.93 -0.35
CA THR A 413 10.81 -8.29 -1.24
C THR A 413 11.47 -9.33 -2.13
N ALA A 414 11.91 -8.90 -3.32
CA ALA A 414 12.67 -9.70 -4.28
C ALA A 414 13.88 -8.90 -4.79
N GLU A 415 14.66 -9.48 -5.67
CA GLU A 415 15.76 -8.78 -6.36
C GLU A 415 15.27 -7.52 -7.09
N ARG A 416 16.19 -6.61 -7.42
CA ARG A 416 15.89 -5.43 -8.24
C ARG A 416 15.35 -5.85 -9.60
N GLY A 417 14.25 -5.23 -10.03
CA GLY A 417 13.49 -5.62 -11.22
C GLY A 417 12.50 -6.77 -11.00
N GLY A 418 12.39 -7.26 -9.76
CA GLY A 418 11.49 -8.36 -9.39
C GLY A 418 10.06 -7.94 -9.00
N GLU A 419 9.53 -6.81 -9.52
CA GLU A 419 8.19 -6.30 -9.22
C GLU A 419 7.10 -7.35 -9.44
N ALA A 420 7.14 -7.98 -10.60
CA ALA A 420 6.18 -9.02 -10.99
C ALA A 420 6.19 -10.18 -9.99
N ARG A 421 7.38 -10.60 -9.54
CA ARG A 421 7.54 -11.68 -8.55
C ARG A 421 6.96 -11.29 -7.19
N VAL A 422 7.28 -10.07 -6.70
CA VAL A 422 6.72 -9.54 -5.45
C VAL A 422 5.19 -9.51 -5.50
N LEU A 423 4.62 -8.96 -6.57
CA LEU A 423 3.17 -8.76 -6.67
C LEU A 423 2.42 -10.10 -6.83
N ARG A 424 2.90 -11.02 -7.66
CA ARG A 424 2.31 -12.37 -7.77
C ARG A 424 2.36 -13.14 -6.45
N THR A 425 3.53 -13.08 -5.79
CA THR A 425 3.68 -13.74 -4.49
C THR A 425 2.74 -13.11 -3.46
N ALA A 426 2.59 -11.78 -3.44
CA ALA A 426 1.67 -11.09 -2.55
C ALA A 426 0.22 -11.56 -2.73
N VAL A 427 -0.25 -11.70 -3.98
CA VAL A 427 -1.58 -12.23 -4.29
C VAL A 427 -1.72 -13.68 -3.81
N ARG A 428 -0.72 -14.54 -4.13
CA ARG A 428 -0.71 -15.94 -3.71
C ARG A 428 -0.77 -16.07 -2.18
N LEU A 429 0.10 -15.35 -1.47
CA LEU A 429 0.14 -15.44 -0.01
C LEU A 429 -1.12 -14.88 0.66
N GLN A 430 -1.71 -13.81 0.12
CA GLN A 430 -2.98 -13.28 0.59
C GLN A 430 -4.09 -14.34 0.50
N ASN A 431 -4.18 -15.06 -0.63
CA ASN A 431 -5.15 -16.15 -0.81
C ASN A 431 -4.90 -17.30 0.16
N MET A 432 -3.64 -17.69 0.39
CA MET A 432 -3.27 -18.73 1.35
C MET A 432 -3.60 -18.32 2.79
N LEU A 433 -3.38 -17.06 3.14
CA LEU A 433 -3.69 -16.52 4.47
C LEU A 433 -5.19 -16.39 4.73
N GLY A 434 -6.03 -16.40 3.69
CA GLY A 434 -7.49 -16.22 3.82
C GLY A 434 -7.87 -14.85 4.37
N SER A 435 -6.93 -13.90 4.38
CA SER A 435 -7.18 -12.55 4.90
C SER A 435 -8.04 -11.78 3.92
N GLN A 436 -9.29 -11.50 4.33
CA GLN A 436 -10.13 -10.52 3.67
C GLN A 436 -9.62 -9.11 4.01
N PRO A 437 -9.73 -8.14 3.09
CA PRO A 437 -9.51 -6.74 3.46
C PRO A 437 -10.49 -6.37 4.59
N ILE A 438 -9.95 -5.79 5.65
CA ILE A 438 -10.68 -5.40 6.86
C ILE A 438 -11.56 -4.19 6.54
#